data_3ee048d0c9ccb98a8377b49446717117
#
_entry.id   3ee048d0c9ccb98a8377b49446717117
#
_cell.length_a   1.000
_cell.length_b   1.000
_cell.length_c   1.000
_cell.angle_alpha   90.00
_cell.angle_beta   90.00
_cell.angle_gamma   90.00
#
_symmetry.space_group_name_H-M   'P 1'
#
loop_
_entity.id
_entity.type
_entity.pdbx_description
1 polymer ?
#
loop_
_entity_poly.entity_id
_entity_poly.type
_entity_poly.pdbx_seq_one_letter_code
_entity_poly.pdbx_strand_id
1 'polypeptide(L)'
;NGVKRTSEITVGARQKAANGNYLLGKFINKAGKAYWKRWDGEIASPVDNTSSVEVPSDHAEVLNFIHSSYSLKPKMLMMSELKWKYLVRSGVRGKNIMMTGPAGCGKTMAAKSLVNSLDRPDYYFNLGATQDPRSTLIGNTHFDSKKGTYFSESLFVKAIQTPNAVILLDELSRAHPDAWNILM
;
A
#
# COMPACT_ATOMS: atom_id res chain seq x y z
N ASN A 1 -47.77 -7.17 -23.52
CA ASN A 1 -46.61 -8.07 -23.41
C ASN A 1 -45.36 -7.23 -23.16
N GLY A 2 -45.13 -6.92 -21.87
CA GLY A 2 -43.97 -6.11 -21.46
C GLY A 2 -42.74 -6.99 -21.37
N VAL A 3 -41.80 -6.78 -22.27
CA VAL A 3 -40.47 -7.35 -22.16
C VAL A 3 -39.77 -6.69 -20.98
N LYS A 4 -39.61 -7.40 -19.86
CA LYS A 4 -38.77 -6.97 -18.76
C LYS A 4 -37.32 -6.97 -19.26
N ARG A 5 -36.78 -5.80 -19.57
CA ARG A 5 -35.34 -5.67 -19.75
C ARG A 5 -34.70 -5.63 -18.37
N THR A 6 -34.03 -6.70 -18.00
CA THR A 6 -33.11 -6.74 -16.85
C THR A 6 -31.84 -5.99 -17.25
N SER A 7 -31.83 -4.67 -17.08
CA SER A 7 -30.59 -3.92 -17.04
C SER A 7 -30.03 -4.05 -15.61
N GLU A 8 -28.72 -4.17 -15.50
CA GLU A 8 -27.94 -4.36 -14.28
C GLU A 8 -28.59 -3.80 -13.01
N ILE A 9 -28.94 -4.70 -12.07
CA ILE A 9 -29.56 -4.32 -10.81
C ILE A 9 -28.45 -4.04 -9.83
N THR A 10 -28.21 -2.78 -9.53
CA THR A 10 -27.35 -2.40 -8.42
C THR A 10 -28.14 -2.54 -7.13
N VAL A 11 -27.87 -3.58 -6.34
CA VAL A 11 -28.46 -3.78 -5.02
C VAL A 11 -27.77 -2.82 -4.05
N GLY A 12 -28.45 -1.76 -3.62
CA GLY A 12 -27.92 -0.79 -2.67
C GLY A 12 -28.94 -0.45 -1.60
N ALA A 13 -28.47 -0.30 -0.38
CA ALA A 13 -29.16 0.13 0.82
C ALA A 13 -30.29 -0.79 1.35
N ARG A 14 -30.04 -1.34 2.55
CA ARG A 14 -31.08 -1.96 3.37
C ARG A 14 -31.87 -0.86 4.09
N GLN A 15 -33.15 -0.70 3.80
CA GLN A 15 -34.03 0.11 4.64
C GLN A 15 -34.76 -0.79 5.65
N LYS A 16 -34.80 -0.36 6.91
CA LYS A 16 -35.65 -0.97 7.94
C LYS A 16 -37.09 -0.49 7.76
N ALA A 17 -37.99 -1.40 7.41
CA ALA A 17 -39.41 -1.16 7.51
C ALA A 17 -39.96 -1.73 8.82
N ALA A 18 -41.16 -1.33 9.21
CA ALA A 18 -41.87 -1.86 10.41
C ALA A 18 -42.00 -3.39 10.41
N ASN A 19 -41.96 -4.02 9.26
CA ASN A 19 -42.13 -5.47 9.06
C ASN A 19 -40.83 -6.23 8.67
N GLY A 20 -39.66 -5.66 8.92
CA GLY A 20 -38.36 -6.28 8.60
C GLY A 20 -37.56 -5.56 7.50
N ASN A 21 -36.37 -6.09 7.19
CA ASN A 21 -35.51 -5.55 6.16
C ASN A 21 -35.96 -6.00 4.76
N TYR A 22 -36.06 -5.07 3.83
CA TYR A 22 -36.28 -5.38 2.42
C TYR A 22 -35.19 -4.78 1.54
N LEU A 23 -34.98 -5.39 0.40
CA LEU A 23 -34.02 -4.91 -0.59
C LEU A 23 -34.70 -3.93 -1.56
N LEU A 24 -33.97 -2.90 -1.94
CA LEU A 24 -34.37 -1.95 -2.96
C LEU A 24 -33.60 -2.20 -4.24
N GLY A 25 -34.30 -2.35 -5.35
CA GLY A 25 -33.73 -2.38 -6.68
C GLY A 25 -33.82 -1.00 -7.33
N LYS A 26 -32.77 -0.59 -8.03
CA LYS A 26 -32.77 0.62 -8.86
C LYS A 26 -33.33 0.25 -10.23
N PHE A 27 -34.36 0.95 -10.65
CA PHE A 27 -35.02 0.78 -11.94
C PHE A 27 -34.89 2.06 -12.77
N ILE A 28 -34.85 1.92 -14.07
CA ILE A 28 -34.85 3.05 -14.99
C ILE A 28 -36.15 2.96 -15.83
N ASN A 29 -36.94 4.01 -15.85
CA ASN A 29 -38.16 4.05 -16.66
C ASN A 29 -37.85 4.31 -18.14
N LYS A 30 -38.87 4.23 -19.00
CA LYS A 30 -38.73 4.47 -20.43
C LYS A 30 -38.21 5.87 -20.82
N ALA A 31 -38.34 6.83 -19.89
CA ALA A 31 -37.85 8.21 -20.05
C ALA A 31 -36.42 8.39 -19.48
N GLY A 32 -35.72 7.32 -19.09
CA GLY A 32 -34.36 7.37 -18.55
C GLY A 32 -34.26 7.80 -17.09
N LYS A 33 -35.38 8.04 -16.39
CA LYS A 33 -35.37 8.45 -14.98
C LYS A 33 -35.22 7.26 -14.05
N ALA A 34 -34.21 7.29 -13.19
CA ALA A 34 -33.98 6.27 -12.18
C ALA A 34 -34.91 6.41 -10.98
N TYR A 35 -35.41 5.30 -10.46
CA TYR A 35 -36.18 5.23 -9.22
C TYR A 35 -35.91 3.95 -8.44
N TRP A 36 -36.17 3.96 -7.14
CA TRP A 36 -35.96 2.82 -6.27
C TRP A 36 -37.33 2.18 -5.95
N LYS A 37 -37.40 0.88 -6.07
CA LYS A 37 -38.59 0.09 -5.75
C LYS A 37 -38.17 -1.13 -4.93
N ARG A 38 -39.08 -1.64 -4.07
CA ARG A 38 -38.88 -2.89 -3.37
C ARG A 38 -38.57 -4.00 -4.37
N TRP A 39 -37.50 -4.73 -4.08
CA TRP A 39 -37.09 -5.87 -4.86
C TRP A 39 -37.65 -7.14 -4.24
N ASP A 40 -38.56 -7.80 -4.94
CA ASP A 40 -39.21 -9.05 -4.53
C ASP A 40 -38.68 -10.25 -5.32
N GLY A 41 -37.66 -10.07 -6.17
CA GLY A 41 -37.02 -11.13 -6.93
C GLY A 41 -35.92 -11.82 -6.12
N GLU A 42 -35.57 -13.03 -6.54
CA GLU A 42 -34.41 -13.73 -6.01
C GLU A 42 -33.15 -12.90 -6.29
N ILE A 43 -32.34 -12.72 -5.26
CA ILE A 43 -30.98 -12.24 -5.46
C ILE A 43 -30.27 -13.45 -6.07
N ALA A 44 -29.89 -13.36 -7.34
CA ALA A 44 -28.93 -14.30 -7.87
C ALA A 44 -27.77 -14.35 -6.87
N SER A 45 -27.55 -15.51 -6.27
CA SER A 45 -26.35 -15.73 -5.47
C SER A 45 -25.20 -15.14 -6.26
N PRO A 46 -24.29 -14.37 -5.63
CA PRO A 46 -23.12 -13.90 -6.36
C PRO A 46 -22.62 -15.13 -7.11
N VAL A 47 -22.65 -15.05 -8.43
CA VAL A 47 -22.06 -16.10 -9.25
C VAL A 47 -20.64 -16.11 -8.71
N ASP A 48 -20.27 -17.20 -8.05
CA ASP A 48 -18.89 -17.49 -7.77
C ASP A 48 -18.19 -17.57 -9.12
N ASN A 49 -17.89 -16.40 -9.68
CA ASN A 49 -16.90 -16.23 -10.70
C ASN A 49 -15.51 -16.42 -10.05
N THR A 50 -15.40 -17.46 -9.25
CA THR A 50 -14.17 -18.19 -9.11
C THR A 50 -14.00 -19.00 -10.40
N SER A 51 -13.95 -18.33 -11.55
CA SER A 51 -13.03 -18.78 -12.54
C SER A 51 -11.73 -18.84 -11.78
N SER A 52 -11.31 -20.04 -11.40
CA SER A 52 -10.00 -20.29 -10.84
C SER A 52 -9.02 -19.70 -11.82
N VAL A 53 -8.60 -18.44 -11.58
CA VAL A 53 -7.52 -17.86 -12.33
C VAL A 53 -6.36 -18.77 -11.98
N GLU A 54 -5.95 -19.62 -12.92
CA GLU A 54 -4.77 -20.45 -12.75
C GLU A 54 -3.61 -19.50 -12.54
N VAL A 55 -3.20 -19.38 -11.28
CA VAL A 55 -2.06 -18.58 -10.90
C VAL A 55 -0.82 -19.38 -11.27
N PRO A 56 0.07 -18.85 -12.12
CA PRO A 56 1.34 -19.51 -12.42
C PRO A 56 2.04 -19.92 -11.13
N SER A 57 2.66 -21.09 -11.09
CA SER A 57 3.26 -21.69 -9.90
C SER A 57 4.30 -20.78 -9.24
N ASP A 58 5.07 -20.05 -10.05
CA ASP A 58 6.09 -19.08 -9.61
C ASP A 58 5.49 -17.86 -8.87
N HIS A 59 4.20 -17.57 -9.06
CA HIS A 59 3.50 -16.53 -8.32
C HIS A 59 2.72 -17.05 -7.10
N ALA A 60 2.48 -18.34 -7.02
CA ALA A 60 1.68 -18.95 -5.94
C ALA A 60 2.32 -18.73 -4.56
N GLU A 61 3.64 -18.87 -4.44
CA GLU A 61 4.37 -18.66 -3.19
C GLU A 61 4.26 -17.20 -2.71
N VAL A 62 4.43 -16.25 -3.63
CA VAL A 62 4.30 -14.82 -3.34
C VAL A 62 2.88 -14.47 -2.88
N LEU A 63 1.87 -15.02 -3.53
CA LEU A 63 0.48 -14.82 -3.14
C LEU A 63 0.18 -15.43 -1.78
N ASN A 64 0.64 -16.64 -1.51
CA ASN A 64 0.48 -17.30 -0.22
C ASN A 64 1.17 -16.52 0.90
N PHE A 65 2.37 -16.00 0.65
CA PHE A 65 3.06 -15.11 1.59
C PHE A 65 2.23 -13.84 1.88
N ILE A 66 1.71 -13.16 0.86
CA ILE A 66 0.88 -11.95 1.04
C ILE A 66 -0.40 -12.31 1.83
N HIS A 67 -1.04 -13.43 1.53
CA HIS A 67 -2.25 -13.85 2.23
C HIS A 67 -2.03 -14.16 3.71
N SER A 68 -0.94 -14.83 4.04
CA SER A 68 -0.57 -15.19 5.42
C SER A 68 0.12 -14.05 6.19
N SER A 69 0.57 -13.01 5.51
CA SER A 69 1.41 -11.94 6.09
C SER A 69 0.77 -11.18 7.26
N TYR A 70 -0.56 -11.23 7.40
CA TYR A 70 -1.23 -10.52 8.51
C TYR A 70 -0.82 -11.04 9.89
N SER A 71 -0.42 -12.29 9.98
CA SER A 71 0.13 -12.87 11.21
C SER A 71 1.47 -12.26 11.62
N LEU A 72 2.22 -11.71 10.66
CA LEU A 72 3.52 -11.05 10.89
C LEU A 72 3.37 -9.61 11.37
N LYS A 73 2.17 -9.04 11.28
CA LYS A 73 1.91 -7.68 11.73
C LYS A 73 2.00 -7.60 13.27
N PRO A 74 2.79 -6.67 13.83
CA PRO A 74 2.84 -6.48 15.28
C PRO A 74 1.46 -6.13 15.84
N LYS A 75 1.12 -6.70 17.00
CA LYS A 75 -0.17 -6.43 17.68
C LYS A 75 -0.37 -4.95 17.99
N MET A 76 0.71 -4.24 18.31
CA MET A 76 0.69 -2.81 18.63
C MET A 76 0.39 -1.92 17.41
N LEU A 77 0.58 -2.41 16.18
CA LEU A 77 0.30 -1.65 14.97
C LEU A 77 -1.20 -1.73 14.64
N MET A 78 -1.92 -0.63 14.85
CA MET A 78 -3.34 -0.52 14.51
C MET A 78 -3.52 -0.30 13.01
N MET A 79 -3.60 -1.40 12.26
CA MET A 79 -3.80 -1.40 10.82
C MET A 79 -4.72 -2.54 10.42
N SER A 80 -5.68 -2.29 9.52
CA SER A 80 -6.57 -3.34 9.02
C SER A 80 -5.80 -4.36 8.18
N GLU A 81 -6.29 -5.58 8.13
CA GLU A 81 -5.72 -6.67 7.36
C GLU A 81 -5.51 -6.30 5.90
N LEU A 82 -6.51 -5.69 5.28
CA LEU A 82 -6.44 -5.27 3.88
C LEU A 82 -5.30 -4.28 3.63
N LYS A 83 -5.17 -3.25 4.48
CA LYS A 83 -4.10 -2.26 4.36
C LYS A 83 -2.72 -2.88 4.55
N TRP A 84 -2.60 -3.79 5.51
CA TRP A 84 -1.35 -4.51 5.75
C TRP A 84 -0.96 -5.36 4.53
N LYS A 85 -1.88 -6.14 3.98
CA LYS A 85 -1.64 -6.94 2.78
C LYS A 85 -1.26 -6.10 1.57
N TYR A 86 -1.87 -4.93 1.37
CA TYR A 86 -1.44 -3.99 0.33
C TYR A 86 -0.03 -3.47 0.54
N LEU A 87 0.33 -3.15 1.79
CA LEU A 87 1.66 -2.70 2.14
C LEU A 87 2.72 -3.77 1.83
N VAL A 88 2.49 -5.00 2.29
CA VAL A 88 3.36 -6.16 2.03
C VAL A 88 3.46 -6.44 0.53
N ARG A 89 2.33 -6.46 -0.19
CA ARG A 89 2.31 -6.64 -1.64
C ARG A 89 3.17 -5.61 -2.37
N SER A 90 3.10 -4.35 -1.96
CA SER A 90 3.89 -3.28 -2.56
C SER A 90 5.39 -3.48 -2.30
N GLY A 91 5.75 -3.86 -1.07
CA GLY A 91 7.13 -4.15 -0.69
C GLY A 91 7.71 -5.36 -1.42
N VAL A 92 6.96 -6.45 -1.53
CA VAL A 92 7.39 -7.65 -2.29
C VAL A 92 7.65 -7.32 -3.75
N ARG A 93 6.82 -6.46 -4.34
CA ARG A 93 6.95 -6.03 -5.75
C ARG A 93 8.01 -4.94 -5.97
N GLY A 94 8.76 -4.54 -4.96
CA GLY A 94 9.78 -3.49 -5.06
C GLY A 94 9.21 -2.12 -5.44
N LYS A 95 7.96 -1.82 -5.04
CA LYS A 95 7.35 -0.52 -5.34
C LYS A 95 7.72 0.51 -4.29
N ASN A 96 7.95 1.74 -4.73
CA ASN A 96 8.08 2.88 -3.83
C ASN A 96 6.77 3.11 -3.09
N ILE A 97 6.86 3.28 -1.77
CA ILE A 97 5.70 3.42 -0.90
C ILE A 97 5.79 4.76 -0.18
N MET A 98 4.80 5.61 -0.37
CA MET A 98 4.67 6.86 0.37
C MET A 98 3.60 6.72 1.45
N MET A 99 4.01 6.96 2.70
CA MET A 99 3.10 6.92 3.86
C MET A 99 2.82 8.34 4.35
N THR A 100 1.58 8.77 4.26
CA THR A 100 1.12 10.06 4.76
C THR A 100 0.14 9.88 5.92
N GLY A 101 0.06 10.87 6.80
CA GLY A 101 -0.87 10.85 7.92
C GLY A 101 -0.37 11.70 9.09
N PRO A 102 -1.21 11.93 10.11
CA PRO A 102 -0.87 12.74 11.27
C PRO A 102 0.32 12.16 12.06
N ALA A 103 0.93 12.99 12.92
CA ALA A 103 1.96 12.53 13.82
C ALA A 103 1.40 11.44 14.76
N GLY A 104 2.23 10.46 15.09
CA GLY A 104 1.85 9.38 16.01
C GLY A 104 0.95 8.29 15.41
N CYS A 105 0.49 8.37 14.16
CA CYS A 105 -0.37 7.35 13.55
C CYS A 105 0.34 6.04 13.16
N GLY A 106 1.61 5.87 13.51
CA GLY A 106 2.34 4.61 13.33
C GLY A 106 3.04 4.42 11.98
N LYS A 107 3.28 5.48 11.19
CA LYS A 107 3.95 5.40 9.88
C LYS A 107 5.31 4.70 9.95
N THR A 108 6.19 5.18 10.80
CA THR A 108 7.54 4.62 10.97
C THR A 108 7.48 3.19 11.51
N MET A 109 6.53 2.90 12.43
CA MET A 109 6.29 1.55 12.93
C MET A 109 5.84 0.61 11.80
N ALA A 110 4.91 1.05 10.94
CA ALA A 110 4.43 0.25 9.81
C ALA A 110 5.56 -0.05 8.82
N ALA A 111 6.40 0.94 8.52
CA ALA A 111 7.55 0.76 7.63
C ALA A 111 8.57 -0.24 8.19
N LYS A 112 8.97 -0.09 9.45
CA LYS A 112 9.89 -1.04 10.13
C LYS A 112 9.30 -2.44 10.23
N SER A 113 8.00 -2.55 10.51
CA SER A 113 7.31 -3.84 10.56
C SER A 113 7.24 -4.52 9.20
N LEU A 114 7.09 -3.74 8.13
CA LEU A 114 7.16 -4.25 6.76
C LEU A 114 8.54 -4.85 6.48
N VAL A 115 9.61 -4.12 6.79
CA VAL A 115 10.99 -4.59 6.60
C VAL A 115 11.23 -5.90 7.30
N ASN A 116 10.86 -5.97 8.59
CA ASN A 116 10.99 -7.20 9.37
C ASN A 116 10.20 -8.38 8.77
N SER A 117 9.01 -8.09 8.21
CA SER A 117 8.19 -9.14 7.57
C SER A 117 8.76 -9.63 6.24
N LEU A 118 9.56 -8.81 5.55
CA LEU A 118 10.20 -9.16 4.29
C LEU A 118 11.57 -9.83 4.46
N ASP A 119 12.12 -9.79 5.67
CA ASP A 119 13.47 -10.30 6.00
C ASP A 119 14.54 -9.78 5.02
N ARG A 120 14.58 -8.47 4.83
CA ARG A 120 15.49 -7.78 3.90
C ARG A 120 16.41 -6.83 4.64
N PRO A 121 17.63 -6.57 4.11
CA PRO A 121 18.51 -5.53 4.63
C PRO A 121 17.75 -4.19 4.66
N ASP A 122 17.84 -3.46 5.79
CA ASP A 122 17.18 -2.18 5.93
C ASP A 122 18.15 -1.05 6.27
N TYR A 123 17.82 0.12 5.76
CA TYR A 123 18.54 1.35 6.01
C TYR A 123 17.55 2.46 6.36
N TYR A 124 17.83 3.18 7.44
CA TYR A 124 16.98 4.25 7.93
C TYR A 124 17.70 5.59 7.85
N PHE A 125 17.03 6.58 7.24
CA PHE A 125 17.54 7.94 7.12
C PHE A 125 16.46 8.93 7.59
N ASN A 126 16.78 9.73 8.62
CA ASN A 126 15.94 10.84 9.05
C ASN A 126 16.37 12.10 8.29
N LEU A 127 15.65 12.44 7.25
CA LEU A 127 15.98 13.58 6.39
C LEU A 127 15.57 14.92 7.00
N GLY A 128 14.64 14.92 7.96
CA GLY A 128 14.26 16.14 8.68
C GLY A 128 15.31 16.66 9.65
N ALA A 129 16.26 15.83 10.06
CA ALA A 129 17.37 16.21 10.94
C ALA A 129 18.68 16.49 10.19
N THR A 130 18.71 16.30 8.87
CA THR A 130 19.91 16.43 8.05
C THR A 130 20.18 17.89 7.72
N GLN A 131 21.32 18.42 8.18
CA GLN A 131 21.75 19.80 7.88
C GLN A 131 22.51 19.87 6.55
N ASP A 132 23.30 18.85 6.22
CA ASP A 132 24.01 18.71 4.95
C ASP A 132 23.54 17.44 4.20
N PRO A 133 22.59 17.60 3.28
CA PRO A 133 22.06 16.48 2.49
C PRO A 133 23.11 15.83 1.59
N ARG A 134 24.03 16.63 1.05
CA ARG A 134 25.06 16.11 0.15
C ARG A 134 25.99 15.15 0.86
N SER A 135 26.47 15.54 2.02
CA SER A 135 27.30 14.68 2.87
C SER A 135 26.57 13.41 3.28
N THR A 136 25.31 13.54 3.66
CA THR A 136 24.50 12.40 4.13
C THR A 136 24.10 11.43 3.02
N LEU A 137 23.75 11.94 1.84
CA LEU A 137 23.20 11.13 0.75
C LEU A 137 24.26 10.70 -0.28
N ILE A 138 25.30 11.50 -0.49
CA ILE A 138 26.34 11.18 -1.47
C ILE A 138 27.63 10.73 -0.78
N GLY A 139 28.16 11.57 0.10
CA GLY A 139 29.41 11.32 0.80
C GLY A 139 30.30 12.52 0.87
N ASN A 140 31.49 12.34 1.42
CA ASN A 140 32.45 13.40 1.69
C ASN A 140 33.82 13.12 1.11
N THR A 141 34.50 14.20 0.75
CA THR A 141 35.91 14.16 0.39
C THR A 141 36.77 14.40 1.63
N HIS A 142 37.67 13.50 1.90
CA HIS A 142 38.61 13.57 3.02
C HIS A 142 40.03 13.68 2.50
N PHE A 143 40.89 14.29 3.29
CA PHE A 143 42.32 14.33 3.07
C PHE A 143 43.04 13.54 4.15
N ASP A 144 43.87 12.62 3.73
CA ASP A 144 44.78 11.86 4.60
C ASP A 144 46.21 12.12 4.20
N SER A 145 47.07 12.36 5.15
CA SER A 145 48.50 12.72 4.89
C SER A 145 49.30 11.60 4.18
N LYS A 146 48.86 10.34 4.28
CA LYS A 146 49.50 9.20 3.64
C LYS A 146 48.85 8.76 2.33
N LYS A 147 47.49 8.91 2.26
CA LYS A 147 46.68 8.46 1.11
C LYS A 147 46.32 9.57 0.13
N GLY A 148 46.59 10.83 0.52
CA GLY A 148 46.11 11.97 -0.25
C GLY A 148 44.60 12.23 -0.10
N THR A 149 44.02 12.87 -1.10
CA THR A 149 42.57 13.16 -1.11
C THR A 149 41.81 11.92 -1.58
N TYR A 150 40.81 11.50 -0.81
CA TYR A 150 39.95 10.40 -1.17
C TYR A 150 38.48 10.73 -0.90
N PHE A 151 37.59 10.10 -1.64
CA PHE A 151 36.14 10.22 -1.45
C PHE A 151 35.62 9.04 -0.62
N SER A 152 34.81 9.36 0.41
CA SER A 152 34.12 8.37 1.23
C SER A 152 32.64 8.40 0.90
N GLU A 153 32.14 7.31 0.35
CA GLU A 153 30.72 7.12 0.05
C GLU A 153 29.88 7.11 1.31
N SER A 154 28.68 7.68 1.21
CA SER A 154 27.71 7.70 2.30
C SER A 154 27.09 6.31 2.53
N LEU A 155 26.43 6.16 3.66
CA LEU A 155 25.62 4.97 3.94
C LEU A 155 24.44 4.83 2.95
N PHE A 156 23.92 5.95 2.43
CA PHE A 156 22.84 5.95 1.47
C PHE A 156 23.29 5.37 0.11
N VAL A 157 24.48 5.72 -0.36
CA VAL A 157 25.06 5.13 -1.57
C VAL A 157 25.23 3.62 -1.39
N LYS A 158 25.73 3.18 -0.24
CA LYS A 158 25.84 1.75 0.08
C LYS A 158 24.48 1.05 0.11
N ALA A 159 23.45 1.73 0.66
CA ALA A 159 22.09 1.21 0.70
C ALA A 159 21.51 0.98 -0.70
N ILE A 160 21.73 1.91 -1.63
CA ILE A 160 21.28 1.78 -3.02
C ILE A 160 22.01 0.62 -3.74
N GLN A 161 23.27 0.40 -3.43
CA GLN A 161 24.07 -0.67 -4.01
C GLN A 161 23.76 -2.05 -3.41
N THR A 162 23.09 -2.09 -2.26
CA THR A 162 22.77 -3.36 -1.59
C THR A 162 21.54 -4.03 -2.25
N PRO A 163 21.70 -5.23 -2.81
CA PRO A 163 20.57 -5.93 -3.43
C PRO A 163 19.40 -6.17 -2.47
N ASN A 164 18.19 -5.96 -2.95
CA ASN A 164 16.95 -6.15 -2.20
C ASN A 164 16.83 -5.33 -0.92
N ALA A 165 17.66 -4.32 -0.70
CA ALA A 165 17.56 -3.44 0.47
C ALA A 165 16.26 -2.67 0.47
N VAL A 166 15.75 -2.41 1.66
CA VAL A 166 14.64 -1.48 1.90
C VAL A 166 15.20 -0.20 2.51
N ILE A 167 14.97 0.91 1.84
CA ILE A 167 15.45 2.22 2.30
C ILE A 167 14.26 3.00 2.84
N LEU A 168 14.30 3.33 4.12
CA LEU A 168 13.29 4.13 4.79
C LEU A 168 13.78 5.58 4.92
N LEU A 169 13.11 6.47 4.19
CA LEU A 169 13.31 7.92 4.27
C LEU A 169 12.24 8.53 5.17
N ASP A 170 12.61 8.90 6.38
CA ASP A 170 11.68 9.49 7.35
C ASP A 170 11.76 11.01 7.35
N GLU A 171 10.68 11.66 7.78
CA GLU A 171 10.55 13.13 7.84
C GLU A 171 10.84 13.83 6.49
N LEU A 172 10.47 13.19 5.39
CA LEU A 172 10.75 13.67 4.03
C LEU A 172 10.14 15.07 3.77
N SER A 173 8.98 15.38 4.38
CA SER A 173 8.35 16.70 4.28
C SER A 173 9.15 17.83 4.93
N ARG A 174 10.09 17.48 5.81
CA ARG A 174 10.97 18.45 6.51
C ARG A 174 12.39 18.42 5.97
N ALA A 175 12.64 17.63 4.96
CA ALA A 175 13.95 17.52 4.34
C ALA A 175 14.38 18.86 3.70
N HIS A 176 15.67 19.14 3.75
CA HIS A 176 16.24 20.27 3.05
C HIS A 176 15.95 20.17 1.53
N PRO A 177 15.68 21.28 0.83
CA PRO A 177 15.40 21.26 -0.61
C PRO A 177 16.44 20.52 -1.45
N ASP A 178 17.72 20.61 -1.10
CA ASP A 178 18.78 19.91 -1.81
C ASP A 178 18.71 18.38 -1.68
N ALA A 179 18.11 17.85 -0.61
CA ALA A 179 17.86 16.44 -0.48
C ALA A 179 16.90 15.93 -1.57
N TRP A 180 15.88 16.71 -1.89
CA TRP A 180 14.94 16.39 -2.97
C TRP A 180 15.64 16.36 -4.34
N ASN A 181 16.54 17.29 -4.61
CA ASN A 181 17.30 17.34 -5.86
C ASN A 181 18.24 16.12 -6.03
N ILE A 182 18.70 15.56 -4.92
CA ILE A 182 19.58 14.37 -4.94
C ILE A 182 18.75 13.08 -5.11
N LEU A 183 17.53 13.05 -4.57
CA LEU A 183 16.67 11.86 -4.59
C LEU A 183 15.87 11.71 -5.89
N MET A 184 15.70 12.76 -6.69
CA MET A 184 15.01 12.75 -7.98
C MET A 184 15.98 12.51 -9.14
#